data_38bc53bcae91a51949e746902711c77f
#
_entry.id   38bc53bcae91a51949e746902711c77f
#
_cell.length_a   1.000
_cell.length_b   1.000
_cell.length_c   1.000
_cell.angle_alpha   90.00
_cell.angle_beta   90.00
_cell.angle_gamma   90.00
#
_symmetry.space_group_name_H-M   'P 1'
#
loop_
_entity.id
_entity.type
_entity.pdbx_description
1 polymer ?
#
loop_
_entity_poly.entity_id
_entity_poly.type
_entity_poly.pdbx_seq_one_letter_code
_entity_poly.pdbx_strand_id
1 'polypeptide(L)'
;MTNKIVLSEEVLQTTFDMAIEAIYYWAFINTIHVKGRTLTITYDDPVSNGPRLVDIDDEVLQKGADVIVNNPKFAIGVPPHLLASLLDPEEGDTDSVDVIIQAGLFGDIVFG
;
A
#
# COMPACT_ATOMS: atom_id res chain seq x y z
N MET A 1 -7.27 -22.48 2.01
CA MET A 1 -5.88 -22.34 1.55
C MET A 1 -5.58 -20.88 1.23
N THR A 2 -4.50 -20.36 1.77
CA THR A 2 -4.13 -18.95 1.60
C THR A 2 -3.26 -18.81 0.36
N ASN A 3 -3.62 -17.90 -0.53
CA ASN A 3 -2.76 -17.53 -1.65
C ASN A 3 -1.61 -16.68 -1.14
N LYS A 4 -0.43 -16.91 -1.71
CA LYS A 4 0.74 -16.10 -1.41
C LYS A 4 1.33 -15.54 -2.70
N ILE A 5 1.73 -14.29 -2.64
CA ILE A 5 2.43 -13.61 -3.71
C ILE A 5 3.67 -12.95 -3.11
N VAL A 6 4.80 -13.06 -3.79
CA VAL A 6 6.03 -12.38 -3.39
C VAL A 6 6.27 -11.24 -4.36
N LEU A 7 6.24 -10.01 -3.85
CA LEU A 7 6.50 -8.83 -4.67
C LEU A 7 7.95 -8.81 -5.12
N SER A 8 8.18 -8.55 -6.41
CA SER A 8 9.53 -8.41 -6.93
C SER A 8 10.18 -7.13 -6.39
N GLU A 9 11.51 -7.08 -6.47
CA GLU A 9 12.26 -5.88 -6.10
C GLU A 9 11.80 -4.65 -6.88
N GLU A 10 11.54 -4.82 -8.18
CA GLU A 10 11.09 -3.72 -9.04
C GLU A 10 9.70 -3.24 -8.64
N VAL A 11 8.78 -4.14 -8.29
CA VAL A 11 7.45 -3.76 -7.82
C VAL A 11 7.54 -3.05 -6.48
N LEU A 12 8.35 -3.54 -5.55
CA LEU A 12 8.55 -2.87 -4.26
C LEU A 12 9.08 -1.45 -4.45
N GLN A 13 10.08 -1.29 -5.31
CA GLN A 13 10.67 0.02 -5.56
C GLN A 13 9.69 0.98 -6.24
N THR A 14 8.98 0.52 -7.27
CA THR A 14 7.99 1.34 -7.97
C THR A 14 6.87 1.75 -7.03
N THR A 15 6.38 0.83 -6.21
CA THR A 15 5.33 1.12 -5.23
C THR A 15 5.79 2.16 -4.21
N PHE A 16 7.02 2.00 -3.71
CA PHE A 16 7.59 2.97 -2.77
C PHE A 16 7.75 4.35 -3.42
N ASP A 17 8.23 4.40 -4.66
CA ASP A 17 8.45 5.67 -5.38
C ASP A 17 7.15 6.44 -5.57
N MET A 18 6.03 5.76 -5.71
CA MET A 18 4.72 6.37 -5.90
C MET A 18 3.95 6.59 -4.59
N ALA A 19 4.47 6.11 -3.47
CA ALA A 19 3.73 6.08 -2.21
C ALA A 19 3.32 7.48 -1.72
N ILE A 20 4.22 8.45 -1.75
CA ILE A 20 3.93 9.81 -1.25
C ILE A 20 2.76 10.42 -2.02
N GLU A 21 2.81 10.34 -3.34
CA GLU A 21 1.75 10.87 -4.21
C GLU A 21 0.43 10.12 -4.00
N ALA A 22 0.51 8.81 -3.75
CA ALA A 22 -0.67 7.98 -3.60
C ALA A 22 -1.45 8.28 -2.31
N ILE A 23 -0.77 8.59 -1.22
CA ILE A 23 -1.39 8.68 0.11
C ILE A 23 -1.45 10.09 0.70
N TYR A 24 -0.91 11.12 0.01
CA TYR A 24 -0.81 12.46 0.58
C TYR A 24 -2.18 13.04 1.00
N TYR A 25 -3.28 12.56 0.43
CA TYR A 25 -4.61 13.07 0.75
C TYR A 25 -5.13 12.61 2.13
N TRP A 26 -4.53 11.55 2.72
CA TRP A 26 -4.92 11.07 4.04
C TRP A 26 -3.76 10.95 5.02
N ALA A 27 -2.51 11.15 4.59
CA ALA A 27 -1.34 10.94 5.41
C ALA A 27 -0.39 12.15 5.36
N PHE A 28 0.24 12.45 6.48
CA PHE A 28 1.34 13.40 6.54
C PHE A 28 2.66 12.65 6.51
N ILE A 29 3.55 13.05 5.62
CA ILE A 29 4.85 12.43 5.48
C ILE A 29 5.82 13.06 6.50
N ASN A 30 6.32 12.25 7.42
CA ASN A 30 7.27 12.69 8.44
C ASN A 30 8.71 12.50 7.98
N THR A 31 9.07 11.28 7.58
CA THR A 31 10.43 10.93 7.21
C THR A 31 10.43 9.96 6.04
N ILE A 32 11.37 10.18 5.12
CA ILE A 32 11.57 9.31 3.97
C ILE A 32 12.99 8.74 4.08
N HIS A 33 13.11 7.43 4.17
CA HIS A 33 14.39 6.72 4.10
C HIS A 33 14.46 5.97 2.78
N VAL A 34 15.14 6.55 1.81
CA VAL A 34 15.27 5.95 0.47
C VAL A 34 16.05 4.64 0.54
N LYS A 35 17.13 4.65 1.30
CA LYS A 35 17.90 3.42 1.55
C LYS A 35 17.14 2.57 2.56
N GLY A 36 16.70 1.39 2.12
CA GLY A 36 15.87 0.51 2.94
C GLY A 36 14.36 0.74 2.80
N ARG A 37 13.96 1.67 1.96
CA ARG A 37 12.55 1.91 1.59
C ARG A 37 11.62 1.95 2.80
N THR A 38 11.78 2.96 3.64
CA THR A 38 10.87 3.19 4.75
C THR A 38 10.31 4.60 4.69
N LEU A 39 8.99 4.69 4.81
CA LEU A 39 8.26 5.95 4.83
C LEU A 39 7.53 6.05 6.16
N THR A 40 7.93 7.00 7.01
CA THR A 40 7.26 7.24 8.28
C THR A 40 6.19 8.30 8.08
N ILE A 41 4.97 8.00 8.43
CA ILE A 41 3.81 8.88 8.24
C ILE A 41 3.01 9.03 9.53
N THR A 42 2.23 10.11 9.58
CA THR A 42 1.20 10.33 10.59
C THR A 42 -0.15 10.42 9.87
N TYR A 43 -1.16 9.78 10.41
CA TYR A 43 -2.53 9.89 9.90
C TYR A 43 -3.50 9.99 11.07
N ASP A 44 -4.69 10.53 10.80
CA ASP A 44 -5.76 10.59 11.79
C ASP A 44 -6.57 9.30 11.73
N ASP A 45 -6.54 8.53 12.83
CA ASP A 45 -7.25 7.27 12.93
C ASP A 45 -8.76 7.54 13.05
N PRO A 46 -9.59 7.12 12.08
CA PRO A 46 -11.01 7.37 12.14
C PRO A 46 -11.73 6.62 13.27
N VAL A 47 -11.12 5.56 13.81
CA VAL A 47 -11.70 4.78 14.90
C VAL A 47 -11.38 5.42 16.24
N SER A 48 -10.13 5.77 16.49
CA SER A 48 -9.69 6.33 17.78
C SER A 48 -9.72 7.87 17.83
N ASN A 49 -10.00 8.53 16.71
CA ASN A 49 -10.03 10.00 16.57
C ASN A 49 -8.75 10.68 17.01
N GLY A 50 -7.62 10.03 16.80
CA GLY A 50 -6.32 10.60 17.18
C GLY A 50 -5.24 10.32 16.17
N PRO A 51 -4.13 11.06 16.21
CA PRO A 51 -3.03 10.82 15.30
C PRO A 51 -2.31 9.50 15.60
N ARG A 52 -1.90 8.82 14.55
CA ARG A 52 -1.10 7.59 14.60
C ARG A 52 0.15 7.78 13.76
N LEU A 53 1.27 7.30 14.30
CA LEU A 53 2.56 7.28 13.61
C LEU A 53 2.85 5.83 13.20
N VAL A 54 3.09 5.61 11.91
CA VAL A 54 3.40 4.27 11.38
C VAL A 54 4.50 4.35 10.33
N ASP A 55 5.17 3.22 10.13
CA ASP A 55 6.15 3.05 9.07
C ASP A 55 5.56 2.21 7.95
N ILE A 56 5.78 2.66 6.72
CA ILE A 56 5.46 1.90 5.51
C ILE A 56 6.78 1.40 4.94
N ASP A 57 6.96 0.09 4.95
CA ASP A 57 8.17 -0.58 4.48
C ASP A 57 7.81 -1.77 3.59
N ASP A 58 8.81 -2.57 3.21
CA ASP A 58 8.59 -3.73 2.36
C ASP A 58 7.61 -4.73 2.99
N GLU A 59 7.63 -4.89 4.31
CA GLU A 59 6.71 -5.80 5.01
C GLU A 59 5.26 -5.33 4.88
N VAL A 60 5.00 -4.03 4.99
CA VAL A 60 3.67 -3.46 4.81
C VAL A 60 3.17 -3.67 3.39
N LEU A 61 4.03 -3.43 2.39
CA LEU A 61 3.67 -3.62 0.99
C LEU A 61 3.38 -5.09 0.71
N GLN A 62 4.21 -5.99 1.22
CA GLN A 62 4.01 -7.43 1.05
C GLN A 62 2.71 -7.90 1.72
N LYS A 63 2.43 -7.41 2.93
CA LYS A 63 1.18 -7.72 3.63
C LYS A 63 -0.03 -7.20 2.85
N GLY A 64 0.08 -6.01 2.27
CA GLY A 64 -0.97 -5.46 1.42
C GLY A 64 -1.27 -6.36 0.22
N ALA A 65 -0.22 -6.84 -0.45
CA ALA A 65 -0.38 -7.78 -1.56
C ALA A 65 -1.09 -9.05 -1.11
N ASP A 66 -0.70 -9.61 0.03
CA ASP A 66 -1.31 -10.84 0.56
C ASP A 66 -2.79 -10.64 0.90
N VAL A 67 -3.15 -9.50 1.49
CA VAL A 67 -4.55 -9.15 1.76
C VAL A 67 -5.35 -9.07 0.46
N ILE A 68 -4.80 -8.40 -0.55
CA ILE A 68 -5.48 -8.19 -1.83
C ILE A 68 -5.76 -9.51 -2.53
N VAL A 69 -4.79 -10.42 -2.64
CA VAL A 69 -4.98 -11.68 -3.36
C VAL A 69 -5.87 -12.66 -2.60
N ASN A 70 -6.08 -12.46 -1.31
CA ASN A 70 -6.91 -13.34 -0.49
C ASN A 70 -8.31 -12.79 -0.20
N ASN A 71 -8.61 -11.57 -0.64
CA ASN A 71 -9.92 -10.96 -0.39
C ASN A 71 -10.67 -10.79 -1.71
N PRO A 72 -11.79 -11.53 -1.90
CA PRO A 72 -12.54 -11.50 -3.16
C PRO A 72 -13.01 -10.11 -3.60
N LYS A 73 -13.20 -9.18 -2.68
CA LYS A 73 -13.67 -7.84 -3.04
C LYS A 73 -12.68 -7.09 -3.93
N PHE A 74 -11.38 -7.40 -3.83
CA PHE A 74 -10.36 -6.77 -4.68
C PHE A 74 -10.27 -7.40 -6.08
N ALA A 75 -10.93 -8.55 -6.30
CA ALA A 75 -10.96 -9.19 -7.60
C ALA A 75 -11.95 -8.53 -8.58
N ILE A 76 -12.79 -7.60 -8.11
CA ILE A 76 -13.84 -6.98 -8.91
C ILE A 76 -13.37 -5.66 -9.54
N GLY A 77 -12.11 -5.63 -10.01
CA GLY A 77 -11.64 -4.58 -10.91
C GLY A 77 -11.60 -3.14 -10.38
N VAL A 78 -11.41 -2.93 -9.08
CA VAL A 78 -11.30 -1.59 -8.52
C VAL A 78 -10.08 -1.52 -7.60
N PRO A 79 -9.07 -0.73 -7.92
CA PRO A 79 -8.84 -0.05 -9.20
C PRO A 79 -8.47 -1.04 -10.32
N PRO A 80 -8.67 -0.67 -11.58
CA PRO A 80 -8.52 -1.62 -12.71
C PRO A 80 -7.17 -2.31 -12.81
N HIS A 81 -6.10 -1.62 -12.43
CA HIS A 81 -4.74 -2.14 -12.57
C HIS A 81 -4.19 -2.78 -11.29
N LEU A 82 -5.02 -2.90 -10.24
CA LEU A 82 -4.54 -3.33 -8.93
C LEU A 82 -3.81 -4.68 -8.97
N LEU A 83 -4.45 -5.71 -9.50
CA LEU A 83 -3.85 -7.04 -9.52
C LEU A 83 -2.63 -7.10 -10.43
N ALA A 84 -2.69 -6.45 -11.60
CA ALA A 84 -1.56 -6.38 -12.51
C ALA A 84 -0.36 -5.66 -11.88
N SER A 85 -0.60 -4.63 -11.08
CA SER A 85 0.46 -3.86 -10.43
C SER A 85 1.29 -4.68 -9.43
N LEU A 86 0.72 -5.75 -8.90
CA LEU A 86 1.43 -6.64 -7.97
C LEU A 86 2.48 -7.50 -8.68
N LEU A 87 2.34 -7.68 -9.99
CA LEU A 87 3.20 -8.55 -10.79
C LEU A 87 4.09 -7.79 -11.76
N ASP A 88 3.69 -6.59 -12.16
CA ASP A 88 4.36 -5.80 -13.19
C ASP A 88 4.52 -4.35 -12.74
N PRO A 89 5.77 -3.88 -12.55
CA PRO A 89 6.00 -2.50 -12.12
C PRO A 89 5.50 -1.46 -13.13
N GLU A 90 5.39 -1.81 -14.41
CA GLU A 90 4.87 -0.89 -15.43
C GLU A 90 3.36 -0.65 -15.30
N GLU A 91 2.64 -1.55 -14.61
CA GLU A 91 1.20 -1.43 -14.37
C GLU A 91 0.89 -0.64 -13.09
N GLY A 92 1.90 -0.22 -12.35
CA GLY A 92 1.70 0.55 -11.12
C GLY A 92 1.10 1.91 -11.39
N ASP A 93 0.08 2.27 -10.59
CA ASP A 93 -0.49 3.61 -10.57
C ASP A 93 -0.78 4.04 -9.13
N THR A 94 -1.04 5.33 -8.92
CA THR A 94 -1.23 5.85 -7.56
C THR A 94 -2.47 5.26 -6.89
N ASP A 95 -3.53 4.97 -7.65
CA ASP A 95 -4.73 4.35 -7.08
C ASP A 95 -4.44 2.95 -6.55
N SER A 96 -3.70 2.14 -7.32
CA SER A 96 -3.30 0.80 -6.89
C SER A 96 -2.34 0.85 -5.70
N VAL A 97 -1.37 1.76 -5.71
CA VAL A 97 -0.41 1.93 -4.62
C VAL A 97 -1.12 2.31 -3.32
N ASP A 98 -2.09 3.23 -3.38
CA ASP A 98 -2.90 3.60 -2.21
C ASP A 98 -3.61 2.38 -1.61
N VAL A 99 -4.22 1.55 -2.45
CA VAL A 99 -4.90 0.34 -1.99
C VAL A 99 -3.92 -0.65 -1.36
N ILE A 100 -2.76 -0.86 -1.96
CA ILE A 100 -1.73 -1.75 -1.42
C ILE A 100 -1.31 -1.29 -0.02
N ILE A 101 -1.05 0.00 0.15
CA ILE A 101 -0.62 0.57 1.43
C ILE A 101 -1.71 0.44 2.48
N GLN A 102 -2.95 0.82 2.16
CA GLN A 102 -4.04 0.71 3.11
C GLN A 102 -4.31 -0.74 3.51
N ALA A 103 -4.31 -1.66 2.55
CA ALA A 103 -4.48 -3.09 2.82
C ALA A 103 -3.38 -3.60 3.76
N GLY A 104 -2.15 -3.14 3.57
CA GLY A 104 -1.02 -3.54 4.43
C GLY A 104 -1.09 -2.98 5.84
N LEU A 105 -1.53 -1.73 5.98
CA LEU A 105 -1.62 -1.08 7.29
C LEU A 105 -2.89 -1.47 8.05
N PHE A 106 -4.01 -1.58 7.36
CA PHE A 106 -5.34 -1.70 7.99
C PHE A 106 -6.05 -3.01 7.69
N GLY A 107 -5.59 -3.78 6.74
CA GLY A 107 -6.26 -4.99 6.28
C GLY A 107 -7.48 -4.71 5.39
N ASP A 108 -7.77 -3.46 5.10
CA ASP A 108 -8.92 -3.02 4.29
C ASP A 108 -8.70 -1.58 3.84
N ILE A 109 -9.60 -1.08 2.98
CA ILE A 109 -9.64 0.33 2.59
C ILE A 109 -10.35 1.13 3.68
N VAL A 110 -9.68 2.12 4.23
CA VAL A 110 -10.19 2.97 5.31
C VAL A 110 -10.44 4.39 4.82
N PHE A 111 -9.58 4.87 3.93
CA PHE A 111 -9.66 6.22 3.36
C PHE A 111 -10.00 6.14 1.87
N GLY A 112 -10.75 7.07 1.42
CA GLY A 112 -11.08 7.06 0.01
C GLY A 112 -12.18 7.98 -0.40
#